data_363defdd0dd883ef4e74dbc00f756c3c
#
_entry.id   363defdd0dd883ef4e74dbc00f756c3c
#
_cell.length_a   1.000
_cell.length_b   1.000
_cell.length_c   1.000
_cell.angle_alpha   90.00
_cell.angle_beta   90.00
_cell.angle_gamma   90.00
#
_symmetry.space_group_name_H-M   'P 1'
#
loop_
_entity.id
_entity.type
_entity.pdbx_description
1 polymer ?
#
loop_
_entity_poly.entity_id
_entity_poly.type
_entity_poly.pdbx_seq_one_letter_code
_entity_poly.pdbx_strand_id
1 'polypeptide(L)'
;MFKIRYKSHHDVGNIISKFTQNLKASKSDFLDLLNTENKNKQLGIYFHTPYCDKICSFCNMNRKQLDNDLEEYTKYLCEEIKKYGAYEFCKTSEIDVVFFGGGTPTIFKKEQLERILKTLNENFKFAKDYEMTFETTLHNLSFEKLKVMEENGVNRISVGIQTFSNRGRKLLNRTYDKDYIVERLKEIKKRFSGLVCIDIIYNYANQTDEEVLQDADLLVEVGADSASFYSLMIHDGSNISKEREKDKSVYIYNLARDEKLHNLFYNRCIEKGYKLLELTKITNGRDAYKYIRNNNGLRNLLPIGVGAGGHIQDIGAYNMNQQMSFYSKTTEIGHNLSMISGLMQFDKFDLDEIKKYCNEESYKII
;
A
#
# COMPACT_ATOMS: atom_id res chain seq x y z
N MET A 1 -23.03 3.85 -11.04
CA MET A 1 -22.62 2.81 -10.13
C MET A 1 -22.18 1.57 -10.85
N PHE A 2 -21.14 0.88 -10.39
CA PHE A 2 -20.52 -0.23 -11.09
C PHE A 2 -21.44 -1.45 -11.14
N LYS A 3 -21.67 -1.98 -12.34
CA LYS A 3 -22.49 -3.18 -12.55
C LYS A 3 -21.71 -4.47 -12.33
N ILE A 4 -20.39 -4.40 -12.30
CA ILE A 4 -19.48 -5.54 -12.22
C ILE A 4 -18.37 -5.20 -11.23
N ARG A 5 -18.01 -6.17 -10.39
CA ARG A 5 -16.80 -6.13 -9.57
C ARG A 5 -15.79 -7.14 -10.07
N TYR A 6 -14.58 -6.69 -10.27
CA TYR A 6 -13.45 -7.58 -10.57
C TYR A 6 -12.99 -8.30 -9.31
N LYS A 7 -12.59 -9.56 -9.44
CA LYS A 7 -12.17 -10.41 -8.32
C LYS A 7 -10.78 -10.07 -7.80
N SER A 8 -9.97 -9.38 -8.61
CA SER A 8 -8.60 -9.02 -8.24
C SER A 8 -8.08 -7.87 -9.11
N HIS A 9 -7.01 -7.22 -8.66
CA HIS A 9 -6.25 -6.27 -9.50
C HIS A 9 -5.69 -6.93 -10.78
N HIS A 10 -5.42 -8.24 -10.75
CA HIS A 10 -4.97 -8.98 -11.93
C HIS A 10 -6.04 -9.04 -13.02
N ASP A 11 -7.30 -9.11 -12.66
CA ASP A 11 -8.40 -9.12 -13.65
C ASP A 11 -8.47 -7.79 -14.41
N VAL A 12 -8.31 -6.68 -13.71
CA VAL A 12 -8.21 -5.34 -14.32
C VAL A 12 -6.94 -5.24 -15.16
N GLY A 13 -5.80 -5.69 -14.64
CA GLY A 13 -4.53 -5.74 -15.37
C GLY A 13 -4.64 -6.55 -16.66
N ASN A 14 -5.32 -7.71 -16.64
CA ASN A 14 -5.55 -8.54 -17.81
C ASN A 14 -6.44 -7.88 -18.88
N ILE A 15 -7.37 -7.03 -18.47
CA ILE A 15 -8.18 -6.25 -19.42
C ILE A 15 -7.33 -5.15 -20.04
N ILE A 16 -6.64 -4.37 -19.21
CA ILE A 16 -5.78 -3.29 -19.67
C ILE A 16 -4.65 -3.84 -20.56
N SER A 17 -4.03 -4.95 -20.21
CA SER A 17 -2.95 -5.55 -20.97
C SER A 17 -3.32 -5.96 -22.39
N LYS A 18 -4.61 -6.17 -22.70
CA LYS A 18 -5.09 -6.38 -24.06
C LYS A 18 -4.96 -5.15 -24.94
N PHE A 19 -4.94 -3.98 -24.34
CA PHE A 19 -4.81 -2.68 -25.00
C PHE A 19 -3.41 -2.07 -24.86
N THR A 20 -2.64 -2.51 -23.85
CA THR A 20 -1.30 -2.03 -23.57
C THR A 20 -0.30 -3.14 -23.84
N GLN A 21 0.33 -3.16 -25.00
CA GLN A 21 1.43 -4.08 -25.26
C GLN A 21 2.67 -3.54 -24.54
N ASN A 22 2.97 -4.03 -23.34
CA ASN A 22 4.25 -3.74 -22.73
C ASN A 22 5.40 -4.32 -23.57
N LEU A 23 6.33 -3.47 -23.94
CA LEU A 23 7.54 -3.88 -24.63
C LEU A 23 8.49 -4.54 -23.64
N LYS A 24 9.34 -5.45 -24.15
CA LYS A 24 10.42 -6.02 -23.35
C LYS A 24 11.47 -4.95 -23.08
N ALA A 25 11.96 -4.88 -21.85
CA ALA A 25 13.14 -4.12 -21.48
C ALA A 25 14.15 -5.07 -20.81
N SER A 26 15.41 -4.65 -20.83
CA SER A 26 16.50 -5.39 -20.18
C SER A 26 16.91 -4.72 -18.86
N LYS A 27 17.73 -5.43 -18.08
CA LYS A 27 18.40 -4.86 -16.92
C LYS A 27 19.31 -3.68 -17.31
N SER A 28 19.96 -3.77 -18.47
CA SER A 28 20.84 -2.69 -18.99
C SER A 28 20.02 -1.42 -19.20
N ASP A 29 18.86 -1.49 -19.88
CA ASP A 29 18.01 -0.32 -20.13
C ASP A 29 17.62 0.39 -18.84
N PHE A 30 17.28 -0.38 -17.78
CA PHE A 30 16.96 0.18 -16.47
C PHE A 30 18.18 0.83 -15.80
N LEU A 31 19.35 0.19 -15.86
CA LEU A 31 20.58 0.72 -15.29
C LEU A 31 21.10 1.95 -16.06
N ASP A 32 20.91 1.99 -17.36
CA ASP A 32 21.28 3.14 -18.20
C ASP A 32 20.46 4.38 -17.80
N LEU A 33 19.16 4.22 -17.51
CA LEU A 33 18.35 5.31 -16.94
C LEU A 33 18.86 5.75 -15.57
N LEU A 34 19.23 4.80 -14.70
CA LEU A 34 19.78 5.13 -13.37
C LEU A 34 21.12 5.89 -13.44
N ASN A 35 21.87 5.76 -14.53
CA ASN A 35 23.11 6.50 -14.75
C ASN A 35 22.89 7.92 -15.31
N THR A 36 21.64 8.33 -15.55
CA THR A 36 21.30 9.69 -16.01
C THR A 36 20.88 10.58 -14.84
N GLU A 37 20.95 11.90 -15.04
CA GLU A 37 20.38 12.88 -14.09
C GLU A 37 18.86 12.80 -14.06
N ASN A 38 18.27 12.86 -12.85
CA ASN A 38 16.82 13.02 -12.69
C ASN A 38 16.41 14.49 -12.85
N LYS A 39 16.00 14.87 -14.06
CA LYS A 39 15.57 16.23 -14.37
C LYS A 39 14.38 16.72 -13.52
N ASN A 40 13.48 15.81 -13.13
CA ASN A 40 12.31 16.13 -12.31
C ASN A 40 12.61 16.19 -10.81
N LYS A 41 13.79 15.76 -10.40
CA LYS A 41 14.32 15.73 -9.02
C LYS A 41 13.49 14.91 -8.02
N GLN A 42 12.24 14.56 -8.29
CA GLN A 42 11.39 13.77 -7.39
C GLN A 42 11.57 12.28 -7.62
N LEU A 43 11.67 11.53 -6.52
CA LEU A 43 11.80 10.07 -6.52
C LEU A 43 11.13 9.48 -5.30
N GLY A 44 10.25 8.50 -5.51
CA GLY A 44 9.73 7.62 -4.47
C GLY A 44 10.57 6.36 -4.33
N ILE A 45 10.56 5.75 -3.15
CA ILE A 45 11.18 4.43 -2.91
C ILE A 45 10.13 3.50 -2.30
N TYR A 46 9.95 2.32 -2.89
CA TYR A 46 9.14 1.25 -2.34
C TYR A 46 10.02 0.10 -1.85
N PHE A 47 9.91 -0.19 -0.56
CA PHE A 47 10.55 -1.35 0.07
C PHE A 47 9.55 -2.47 0.25
N HIS A 48 9.89 -3.68 -0.20
CA HIS A 48 9.08 -4.86 0.05
C HIS A 48 9.73 -5.78 1.07
N THR A 49 8.97 -6.15 2.10
CA THR A 49 9.35 -7.14 3.11
C THR A 49 8.47 -8.36 2.95
N PRO A 50 8.95 -9.46 2.31
CA PRO A 50 8.10 -10.60 1.97
C PRO A 50 7.88 -11.58 3.14
N TYR A 51 7.91 -11.10 4.40
CA TYR A 51 7.84 -11.96 5.58
C TYR A 51 6.72 -11.56 6.53
N CYS A 52 6.04 -12.58 7.09
CA CYS A 52 5.07 -12.43 8.17
C CYS A 52 5.31 -13.51 9.22
N ASP A 53 5.12 -13.17 10.48
CA ASP A 53 5.08 -14.13 11.59
C ASP A 53 3.76 -14.92 11.62
N LYS A 54 2.67 -14.29 11.16
CA LYS A 54 1.34 -14.89 11.06
C LYS A 54 0.67 -14.50 9.76
N ILE A 55 0.19 -15.50 9.02
CA ILE A 55 -0.51 -15.29 7.74
C ILE A 55 -2.00 -15.12 8.01
N CYS A 56 -2.55 -13.98 7.56
CA CYS A 56 -3.98 -13.68 7.64
C CYS A 56 -4.77 -14.57 6.67
N SER A 57 -6.02 -14.89 6.99
CA SER A 57 -6.84 -15.82 6.19
C SER A 57 -7.15 -15.30 4.77
N PHE A 58 -7.25 -13.99 4.61
CA PHE A 58 -7.60 -13.31 3.35
C PHE A 58 -6.42 -12.94 2.46
N CYS A 59 -5.20 -12.97 3.01
CA CYS A 59 -4.05 -12.34 2.36
C CYS A 59 -3.54 -13.12 1.14
N ASN A 60 -3.29 -12.39 0.05
CA ASN A 60 -2.69 -12.90 -1.20
C ASN A 60 -1.39 -12.21 -1.56
N MET A 61 -0.87 -11.33 -0.69
CA MET A 61 0.38 -10.62 -0.94
C MET A 61 1.54 -11.61 -1.18
N ASN A 62 2.55 -11.17 -1.92
CA ASN A 62 3.80 -11.93 -2.07
C ASN A 62 4.53 -11.98 -0.72
N ARG A 63 4.30 -13.03 0.05
CA ARG A 63 4.81 -13.22 1.41
C ARG A 63 5.17 -14.67 1.72
N LYS A 64 6.06 -14.82 2.68
CA LYS A 64 6.44 -16.11 3.27
C LYS A 64 6.22 -16.08 4.78
N GLN A 65 5.94 -17.25 5.37
CA GLN A 65 6.01 -17.41 6.82
C GLN A 65 7.46 -17.18 7.24
N LEU A 66 7.67 -16.38 8.28
CA LEU A 66 9.00 -16.23 8.87
C LEU A 66 9.39 -17.55 9.56
N ASP A 67 10.51 -18.09 9.16
CA ASP A 67 11.09 -19.34 9.70
C ASP A 67 12.48 -19.12 10.32
N ASN A 68 13.16 -18.01 9.99
CA ASN A 68 14.52 -17.70 10.42
C ASN A 68 14.66 -16.21 10.80
N ASP A 69 15.84 -15.89 11.35
CA ASP A 69 16.25 -14.49 11.56
C ASP A 69 16.40 -13.75 10.22
N LEU A 70 16.00 -12.48 10.20
CA LEU A 70 16.08 -11.62 9.02
C LEU A 70 17.44 -10.93 8.86
N GLU A 71 18.49 -11.41 9.50
CA GLU A 71 19.81 -10.75 9.45
C GLU A 71 20.37 -10.69 8.02
N GLU A 72 20.30 -11.80 7.28
CA GLU A 72 20.77 -11.84 5.88
C GLU A 72 19.91 -10.96 4.98
N TYR A 73 18.59 -10.91 5.20
CA TYR A 73 17.73 -10.02 4.43
C TYR A 73 17.95 -8.55 4.78
N THR A 74 18.26 -8.25 6.03
CA THR A 74 18.66 -6.89 6.47
C THR A 74 19.94 -6.43 5.78
N LYS A 75 20.97 -7.29 5.73
CA LYS A 75 22.21 -7.01 4.99
C LYS A 75 21.95 -6.74 3.51
N TYR A 76 21.17 -7.62 2.88
CA TYR A 76 20.76 -7.46 1.48
C TYR A 76 20.08 -6.12 1.23
N LEU A 77 19.12 -5.70 2.06
CA LEU A 77 18.44 -4.41 1.92
C LEU A 77 19.44 -3.24 2.06
N CYS A 78 20.34 -3.29 3.04
CA CYS A 78 21.36 -2.26 3.23
C CYS A 78 22.33 -2.17 2.02
N GLU A 79 22.69 -3.30 1.43
CA GLU A 79 23.53 -3.34 0.22
C GLU A 79 22.80 -2.75 -1.00
N GLU A 80 21.53 -3.10 -1.22
CA GLU A 80 20.71 -2.53 -2.28
C GLU A 80 20.51 -1.02 -2.11
N ILE A 81 20.28 -0.53 -0.88
CA ILE A 81 20.21 0.90 -0.56
C ILE A 81 21.48 1.62 -0.98
N LYS A 82 22.64 1.13 -0.55
CA LYS A 82 23.96 1.72 -0.91
C LYS A 82 24.20 1.70 -2.41
N LYS A 83 23.92 0.58 -3.05
CA LYS A 83 24.06 0.38 -4.48
C LYS A 83 23.22 1.37 -5.28
N TYR A 84 21.91 1.48 -4.97
CA TYR A 84 21.03 2.40 -5.69
C TYR A 84 21.32 3.86 -5.36
N GLY A 85 21.69 4.20 -4.12
CA GLY A 85 22.13 5.54 -3.74
C GLY A 85 23.37 6.04 -4.48
N ALA A 86 24.19 5.11 -5.01
CA ALA A 86 25.38 5.45 -5.79
C ALA A 86 25.11 5.88 -7.25
N TYR A 87 23.92 5.60 -7.79
CA TYR A 87 23.55 5.98 -9.16
C TYR A 87 23.25 7.48 -9.28
N GLU A 88 23.58 8.05 -10.44
CA GLU A 88 23.41 9.48 -10.71
C GLU A 88 21.96 9.94 -10.58
N PHE A 89 21.01 9.12 -11.06
CA PHE A 89 19.58 9.40 -10.93
C PHE A 89 19.16 9.62 -9.46
N CYS A 90 19.65 8.75 -8.58
CA CYS A 90 19.35 8.84 -7.16
C CYS A 90 20.05 10.02 -6.47
N LYS A 91 21.32 10.28 -6.81
CA LYS A 91 22.08 11.41 -6.25
C LYS A 91 21.51 12.77 -6.62
N THR A 92 20.92 12.87 -7.81
CA THR A 92 20.31 14.11 -8.32
C THR A 92 18.84 14.24 -7.94
N SER A 93 18.27 13.22 -7.25
CA SER A 93 16.90 13.21 -6.75
C SER A 93 16.78 13.72 -5.32
N GLU A 94 15.58 14.21 -4.98
CA GLU A 94 15.08 14.37 -3.63
C GLU A 94 13.95 13.35 -3.38
N ILE A 95 14.10 12.56 -2.32
CA ILE A 95 13.12 11.55 -1.97
C ILE A 95 11.91 12.23 -1.32
N ASP A 96 10.78 12.19 -1.97
CA ASP A 96 9.52 12.76 -1.49
C ASP A 96 8.61 11.71 -0.82
N VAL A 97 8.82 10.43 -1.15
CA VAL A 97 8.04 9.32 -0.59
C VAL A 97 8.92 8.09 -0.36
N VAL A 98 8.81 7.50 0.81
CA VAL A 98 9.29 6.14 1.10
C VAL A 98 8.13 5.31 1.65
N PHE A 99 7.96 4.12 1.11
CA PHE A 99 6.92 3.20 1.58
C PHE A 99 7.49 1.81 1.84
N PHE A 100 7.44 1.39 3.10
CA PHE A 100 7.79 0.03 3.52
C PHE A 100 6.51 -0.80 3.60
N GLY A 101 6.36 -1.77 2.69
CA GLY A 101 5.17 -2.60 2.59
C GLY A 101 5.47 -4.08 2.37
N GLY A 102 4.43 -4.81 2.02
CA GLY A 102 4.51 -6.23 1.67
C GLY A 102 3.87 -7.17 2.68
N GLY A 103 4.66 -8.02 3.33
CA GLY A 103 4.22 -8.89 4.42
C GLY A 103 3.96 -8.09 5.69
N THR A 104 5.00 -7.90 6.50
CA THR A 104 4.94 -7.07 7.71
C THR A 104 6.30 -6.41 7.93
N PRO A 105 6.53 -5.19 7.44
CA PRO A 105 7.84 -4.53 7.56
C PRO A 105 8.37 -4.39 8.98
N THR A 106 7.49 -4.27 9.97
CA THR A 106 7.91 -4.21 11.39
C THR A 106 8.26 -5.57 12.01
N ILE A 107 8.35 -6.64 11.20
CA ILE A 107 8.83 -7.96 11.64
C ILE A 107 10.32 -7.94 12.01
N PHE A 108 11.10 -7.06 11.40
CA PHE A 108 12.50 -6.86 11.75
C PHE A 108 12.68 -6.55 13.25
N LYS A 109 13.80 -6.98 13.82
CA LYS A 109 14.21 -6.55 15.16
C LYS A 109 14.50 -5.05 15.18
N LYS A 110 14.46 -4.46 16.36
CA LYS A 110 14.71 -3.01 16.54
C LYS A 110 16.05 -2.57 15.89
N GLU A 111 17.11 -3.32 16.16
CA GLU A 111 18.47 -3.07 15.65
C GLU A 111 18.56 -3.20 14.12
N GLN A 112 17.78 -4.10 13.55
CA GLN A 112 17.69 -4.30 12.09
C GLN A 112 16.95 -3.12 11.44
N LEU A 113 15.83 -2.67 12.01
CA LEU A 113 15.11 -1.48 11.57
C LEU A 113 16.00 -0.24 11.61
N GLU A 114 16.68 -0.04 12.72
CA GLU A 114 17.60 1.09 12.91
C GLU A 114 18.70 1.09 11.84
N ARG A 115 19.31 -0.07 11.57
CA ARG A 115 20.36 -0.22 10.55
C ARG A 115 19.84 0.09 9.14
N ILE A 116 18.67 -0.44 8.75
CA ILE A 116 18.06 -0.17 7.45
C ILE A 116 17.79 1.32 7.29
N LEU A 117 17.15 1.94 8.27
CA LEU A 117 16.76 3.35 8.23
C LEU A 117 17.96 4.29 8.24
N LYS A 118 18.99 4.02 9.05
CA LYS A 118 20.24 4.77 9.03
C LYS A 118 20.93 4.67 7.67
N THR A 119 21.03 3.45 7.11
CA THR A 119 21.62 3.26 5.79
C THR A 119 20.83 4.03 4.71
N LEU A 120 19.51 4.08 4.81
CA LEU A 120 18.66 4.86 3.91
C LEU A 120 18.97 6.36 4.02
N ASN A 121 19.00 6.90 5.24
CA ASN A 121 19.27 8.31 5.51
C ASN A 121 20.67 8.76 5.08
N GLU A 122 21.67 7.87 5.13
CA GLU A 122 23.04 8.14 4.72
C GLU A 122 23.22 8.16 3.20
N ASN A 123 22.34 7.50 2.45
CA ASN A 123 22.54 7.28 1.00
C ASN A 123 21.55 8.03 0.11
N PHE A 124 20.53 8.68 0.68
CA PHE A 124 19.54 9.43 -0.09
C PHE A 124 19.28 10.80 0.52
N LYS A 125 19.02 11.78 -0.34
CA LYS A 125 18.61 13.13 0.07
C LYS A 125 17.07 13.19 0.12
N PHE A 126 16.50 13.63 1.24
CA PHE A 126 15.06 13.75 1.42
C PHE A 126 14.57 15.16 1.10
N ALA A 127 13.39 15.25 0.48
CA ALA A 127 12.64 16.49 0.36
C ALA A 127 12.21 16.99 1.76
N LYS A 128 12.01 18.30 1.91
CA LYS A 128 11.64 18.88 3.21
C LYS A 128 10.35 18.32 3.81
N ASP A 129 9.39 17.99 2.94
CA ASP A 129 8.04 17.54 3.29
C ASP A 129 7.80 16.07 2.90
N TYR A 130 8.82 15.24 2.93
CA TYR A 130 8.73 13.82 2.56
C TYR A 130 7.73 13.05 3.44
N GLU A 131 7.18 11.98 2.89
CA GLU A 131 6.42 10.97 3.63
C GLU A 131 7.22 9.66 3.69
N MET A 132 7.45 9.15 4.90
CA MET A 132 8.04 7.83 5.11
C MET A 132 7.05 6.96 5.89
N THR A 133 6.43 6.02 5.18
CA THR A 133 5.39 5.13 5.71
C THR A 133 5.92 3.74 5.99
N PHE A 134 5.49 3.17 7.12
CA PHE A 134 5.64 1.76 7.44
C PHE A 134 4.30 1.07 7.61
N GLU A 135 4.07 -0.01 6.86
CA GLU A 135 3.00 -0.96 7.17
C GLU A 135 3.35 -1.80 8.40
N THR A 136 2.38 -2.04 9.25
CA THR A 136 2.58 -2.76 10.51
C THR A 136 1.34 -3.50 10.97
N THR A 137 1.53 -4.37 11.95
CA THR A 137 0.46 -4.93 12.78
C THR A 137 0.73 -4.57 14.23
N LEU A 138 -0.31 -4.53 15.07
CA LEU A 138 -0.09 -4.26 16.51
C LEU A 138 0.79 -5.28 17.20
N HIS A 139 0.80 -6.53 16.69
CA HIS A 139 1.65 -7.59 17.21
C HIS A 139 3.15 -7.31 16.99
N ASN A 140 3.50 -6.74 15.84
CA ASN A 140 4.89 -6.51 15.46
C ASN A 140 5.42 -5.13 15.82
N LEU A 141 4.56 -4.22 16.34
CA LEU A 141 4.93 -2.86 16.68
C LEU A 141 5.10 -2.69 18.19
N SER A 142 6.33 -2.84 18.70
CA SER A 142 6.66 -2.41 20.06
C SER A 142 6.88 -0.89 20.12
N PHE A 143 6.81 -0.30 21.32
CA PHE A 143 7.10 1.14 21.48
C PHE A 143 8.57 1.47 21.25
N GLU A 144 9.48 0.54 21.53
CA GLU A 144 10.90 0.69 21.22
C GLU A 144 11.15 0.74 19.71
N LYS A 145 10.46 -0.12 18.92
CA LYS A 145 10.51 -0.05 17.47
C LYS A 145 9.92 1.26 16.95
N LEU A 146 8.74 1.66 17.46
CA LEU A 146 8.09 2.90 17.08
C LEU A 146 9.00 4.10 17.30
N LYS A 147 9.66 4.16 18.46
CA LYS A 147 10.64 5.20 18.80
C LYS A 147 11.82 5.23 17.84
N VAL A 148 12.44 4.09 17.55
CA VAL A 148 13.55 4.00 16.57
C VAL A 148 13.10 4.42 15.18
N MET A 149 11.91 4.03 14.75
CA MET A 149 11.35 4.43 13.47
C MET A 149 11.18 5.95 13.39
N GLU A 150 10.58 6.56 14.42
CA GLU A 150 10.37 8.02 14.51
C GLU A 150 11.69 8.78 14.54
N GLU A 151 12.66 8.35 15.36
CA GLU A 151 14.00 8.95 15.46
C GLU A 151 14.79 8.88 14.14
N ASN A 152 14.45 7.96 13.26
CA ASN A 152 15.04 7.81 11.93
C ASN A 152 14.15 8.32 10.79
N GLY A 153 13.16 9.17 11.11
CA GLY A 153 12.42 9.93 10.10
C GLY A 153 11.13 9.30 9.62
N VAL A 154 10.69 8.15 10.17
CA VAL A 154 9.36 7.61 9.87
C VAL A 154 8.31 8.54 10.45
N ASN A 155 7.45 9.08 9.58
CA ASN A 155 6.43 10.08 9.95
C ASN A 155 4.99 9.62 9.64
N ARG A 156 4.82 8.37 9.17
CA ARG A 156 3.53 7.76 8.92
C ARG A 156 3.60 6.25 9.17
N ILE A 157 2.58 5.69 9.81
CA ILE A 157 2.39 4.24 9.93
C ILE A 157 1.01 3.84 9.39
N SER A 158 0.92 2.68 8.72
CA SER A 158 -0.33 2.05 8.32
C SER A 158 -0.52 0.77 9.13
N VAL A 159 -1.55 0.74 9.97
CA VAL A 159 -1.77 -0.34 10.93
C VAL A 159 -2.91 -1.24 10.43
N GLY A 160 -2.56 -2.46 10.04
CA GLY A 160 -3.53 -3.46 9.61
C GLY A 160 -4.39 -3.95 10.79
N ILE A 161 -5.49 -3.26 11.07
CA ILE A 161 -6.48 -3.68 12.08
C ILE A 161 -7.49 -4.64 11.47
N GLN A 162 -7.97 -4.36 10.30
CA GLN A 162 -8.94 -5.05 9.47
C GLN A 162 -10.39 -4.92 9.97
N THR A 163 -10.65 -5.03 11.27
CA THR A 163 -11.94 -4.76 11.92
C THR A 163 -11.75 -4.72 13.43
N PHE A 164 -12.58 -3.99 14.14
CA PHE A 164 -12.65 -4.03 15.61
C PHE A 164 -13.58 -5.15 16.10
N SER A 165 -14.45 -5.72 15.24
CA SER A 165 -15.32 -6.83 15.62
C SER A 165 -14.53 -8.08 16.04
N ASN A 166 -14.72 -8.56 17.27
CA ASN A 166 -14.05 -9.78 17.76
C ASN A 166 -14.38 -11.01 16.90
N ARG A 167 -15.62 -11.09 16.35
CA ARG A 167 -16.03 -12.14 15.42
C ARG A 167 -15.30 -12.02 14.09
N GLY A 168 -15.26 -10.81 13.51
CA GLY A 168 -14.55 -10.55 12.26
C GLY A 168 -13.05 -10.82 12.39
N ARG A 169 -12.44 -10.45 13.51
CA ARG A 169 -11.02 -10.72 13.80
C ARG A 169 -10.69 -12.20 13.81
N LYS A 170 -11.55 -13.02 14.43
CA LYS A 170 -11.42 -14.48 14.38
C LYS A 170 -11.43 -15.02 12.96
N LEU A 171 -12.42 -14.59 12.17
CA LEU A 171 -12.58 -14.99 10.77
C LEU A 171 -11.38 -14.59 9.90
N LEU A 172 -10.84 -13.40 10.12
CA LEU A 172 -9.69 -12.86 9.39
C LEU A 172 -8.33 -13.33 9.95
N ASN A 173 -8.33 -14.23 10.94
CA ASN A 173 -7.14 -14.74 11.62
C ASN A 173 -6.26 -13.62 12.22
N ARG A 174 -6.91 -12.62 12.89
CA ARG A 174 -6.23 -11.49 13.55
C ARG A 174 -6.06 -11.75 15.04
N THR A 175 -4.94 -11.25 15.59
CA THR A 175 -4.63 -11.30 17.03
C THR A 175 -5.32 -10.16 17.78
N TYR A 176 -5.47 -10.37 19.10
CA TYR A 176 -6.05 -9.43 20.05
C TYR A 176 -7.57 -9.21 19.87
N ASP A 177 -8.21 -8.80 20.94
CA ASP A 177 -9.60 -8.40 20.95
C ASP A 177 -9.76 -6.89 20.74
N LYS A 178 -11.00 -6.45 20.64
CA LYS A 178 -11.38 -5.06 20.43
C LYS A 178 -10.78 -4.12 21.48
N ASP A 179 -10.91 -4.47 22.76
CA ASP A 179 -10.57 -3.56 23.85
C ASP A 179 -9.05 -3.33 23.89
N TYR A 180 -8.26 -4.39 23.73
CA TYR A 180 -6.80 -4.25 23.59
C TYR A 180 -6.41 -3.38 22.40
N ILE A 181 -7.08 -3.53 21.24
CA ILE A 181 -6.74 -2.76 20.05
C ILE A 181 -7.01 -1.27 20.24
N VAL A 182 -8.16 -0.94 20.81
CA VAL A 182 -8.57 0.45 21.07
C VAL A 182 -7.56 1.13 22.00
N GLU A 183 -7.25 0.50 23.13
CA GLU A 183 -6.25 1.01 24.07
C GLU A 183 -4.87 1.17 23.42
N ARG A 184 -4.43 0.15 22.68
CA ARG A 184 -3.13 0.15 22.03
C ARG A 184 -3.00 1.25 20.97
N LEU A 185 -4.04 1.47 20.16
CA LEU A 185 -4.06 2.56 19.18
C LEU A 185 -4.04 3.94 19.83
N LYS A 186 -4.81 4.13 20.91
CA LYS A 186 -4.77 5.39 21.70
C LYS A 186 -3.37 5.66 22.25
N GLU A 187 -2.69 4.63 22.77
CA GLU A 187 -1.30 4.77 23.24
C GLU A 187 -0.33 5.10 22.10
N ILE A 188 -0.48 4.46 20.93
CA ILE A 188 0.33 4.79 19.75
C ILE A 188 0.12 6.25 19.36
N LYS A 189 -1.14 6.69 19.24
CA LYS A 189 -1.47 8.11 18.93
C LYS A 189 -0.90 9.10 19.93
N LYS A 190 -0.78 8.73 21.20
CA LYS A 190 -0.19 9.57 22.25
C LYS A 190 1.33 9.65 22.15
N ARG A 191 2.00 8.60 21.67
CA ARG A 191 3.47 8.46 21.69
C ARG A 191 4.12 8.77 20.34
N PHE A 192 3.40 8.63 19.25
CA PHE A 192 3.91 8.86 17.89
C PHE A 192 3.42 10.21 17.37
N SER A 193 4.33 11.09 16.99
CA SER A 193 4.00 12.42 16.48
C SER A 193 3.51 12.40 15.02
N GLY A 194 3.83 11.35 14.30
CA GLY A 194 3.46 11.16 12.90
C GLY A 194 1.99 10.76 12.67
N LEU A 195 1.68 10.43 11.45
CA LEU A 195 0.33 10.06 11.00
C LEU A 195 0.06 8.58 11.25
N VAL A 196 -1.14 8.27 11.73
CA VAL A 196 -1.61 6.90 11.93
C VAL A 196 -2.77 6.62 11.00
N CYS A 197 -2.53 5.79 9.97
CA CYS A 197 -3.53 5.22 9.10
C CYS A 197 -3.97 3.85 9.65
N ILE A 198 -5.23 3.51 9.50
CA ILE A 198 -5.78 2.20 9.88
C ILE A 198 -6.36 1.53 8.63
N ASP A 199 -6.01 0.25 8.41
CA ASP A 199 -6.61 -0.53 7.34
C ASP A 199 -7.80 -1.32 7.86
N ILE A 200 -8.96 -1.14 7.22
CA ILE A 200 -10.23 -1.79 7.52
C ILE A 200 -10.67 -2.65 6.34
N ILE A 201 -11.13 -3.86 6.63
CA ILE A 201 -11.78 -4.77 5.67
C ILE A 201 -13.25 -4.89 6.08
N TYR A 202 -14.13 -4.56 5.14
CA TYR A 202 -15.56 -4.79 5.30
C TYR A 202 -16.05 -5.89 4.34
N ASN A 203 -17.32 -6.25 4.44
CA ASN A 203 -18.00 -7.28 3.62
C ASN A 203 -17.40 -8.69 3.78
N TYR A 204 -16.89 -9.02 4.98
CA TYR A 204 -16.59 -10.40 5.33
C TYR A 204 -17.87 -11.18 5.67
N ALA A 205 -17.78 -12.52 5.74
CA ALA A 205 -18.93 -13.39 5.91
C ALA A 205 -19.81 -12.98 7.10
N ASN A 206 -21.11 -12.81 6.83
CA ASN A 206 -22.14 -12.45 7.81
C ASN A 206 -21.82 -11.19 8.65
N GLN A 207 -21.02 -10.26 8.13
CA GLN A 207 -20.79 -8.96 8.79
C GLN A 207 -22.13 -8.21 8.91
N THR A 208 -22.44 -7.69 10.08
CA THR A 208 -23.65 -6.91 10.30
C THR A 208 -23.44 -5.41 10.04
N ASP A 209 -24.51 -4.67 9.87
CA ASP A 209 -24.46 -3.22 9.73
C ASP A 209 -23.85 -2.57 10.98
N GLU A 210 -24.16 -3.10 12.17
CA GLU A 210 -23.66 -2.63 13.46
C GLU A 210 -22.15 -2.82 13.58
N GLU A 211 -21.60 -3.93 13.06
CA GLU A 211 -20.15 -4.16 13.06
C GLU A 211 -19.43 -3.14 12.17
N VAL A 212 -20.00 -2.76 11.02
CA VAL A 212 -19.45 -1.72 10.13
C VAL A 212 -19.50 -0.34 10.77
N LEU A 213 -20.62 0.01 11.40
CA LEU A 213 -20.78 1.28 12.11
C LEU A 213 -19.84 1.35 13.32
N GLN A 214 -19.65 0.24 14.05
CA GLN A 214 -18.70 0.15 15.14
C GLN A 214 -17.26 0.37 14.64
N ASP A 215 -16.88 -0.21 13.50
CA ASP A 215 -15.56 0.01 12.90
C ASP A 215 -15.32 1.50 12.58
N ALA A 216 -16.34 2.19 12.04
CA ALA A 216 -16.26 3.63 11.77
C ALA A 216 -16.19 4.48 13.06
N ASP A 217 -17.00 4.17 14.06
CA ASP A 217 -17.02 4.91 15.33
C ASP A 217 -15.71 4.76 16.10
N LEU A 218 -15.19 3.53 16.19
CA LEU A 218 -13.93 3.26 16.89
C LEU A 218 -12.70 3.82 16.16
N LEU A 219 -12.72 3.86 14.81
CA LEU A 219 -11.69 4.53 14.03
C LEU A 219 -11.58 6.01 14.43
N VAL A 220 -12.70 6.69 14.59
CA VAL A 220 -12.74 8.09 15.02
C VAL A 220 -12.32 8.22 16.49
N GLU A 221 -12.82 7.34 17.36
CA GLU A 221 -12.51 7.35 18.80
C GLU A 221 -11.02 7.21 19.08
N VAL A 222 -10.31 6.33 18.36
CA VAL A 222 -8.85 6.17 18.54
C VAL A 222 -8.05 7.31 17.92
N GLY A 223 -8.70 8.25 17.23
CA GLY A 223 -8.08 9.42 16.63
C GLY A 223 -7.18 9.09 15.44
N ALA A 224 -7.54 8.10 14.61
CA ALA A 224 -6.82 7.80 13.39
C ALA A 224 -6.78 9.02 12.46
N ASP A 225 -5.66 9.25 11.77
CA ASP A 225 -5.55 10.38 10.84
C ASP A 225 -6.19 10.07 9.49
N SER A 226 -6.19 8.78 9.12
CA SER A 226 -6.81 8.27 7.90
C SER A 226 -7.19 6.79 8.05
N ALA A 227 -7.98 6.30 7.12
CA ALA A 227 -8.22 4.87 6.97
C ALA A 227 -8.24 4.47 5.50
N SER A 228 -7.70 3.29 5.24
CA SER A 228 -8.00 2.52 4.03
C SER A 228 -9.12 1.55 4.36
N PHE A 229 -10.19 1.50 3.55
CA PHE A 229 -11.29 0.57 3.79
C PHE A 229 -11.61 -0.19 2.50
N TYR A 230 -11.42 -1.51 2.59
CA TYR A 230 -11.51 -2.40 1.44
C TYR A 230 -12.62 -3.41 1.63
N SER A 231 -13.41 -3.63 0.59
CA SER A 231 -14.27 -4.81 0.58
C SER A 231 -13.44 -6.08 0.47
N LEU A 232 -13.76 -7.08 1.30
CA LEU A 232 -13.05 -8.36 1.28
C LEU A 232 -13.05 -8.95 -0.14
N MET A 233 -11.87 -9.18 -0.67
CA MET A 233 -11.64 -9.94 -1.90
C MET A 233 -11.12 -11.33 -1.54
N ILE A 234 -11.73 -12.36 -2.12
CA ILE A 234 -11.28 -13.74 -1.94
C ILE A 234 -10.38 -14.09 -3.10
N HIS A 235 -9.09 -14.16 -2.81
CA HIS A 235 -8.06 -14.51 -3.78
C HIS A 235 -7.77 -16.01 -3.75
N ASP A 236 -7.58 -16.58 -4.92
CA ASP A 236 -7.20 -18.00 -5.06
C ASP A 236 -5.91 -18.29 -4.28
N GLY A 237 -5.88 -19.42 -3.57
CA GLY A 237 -4.77 -19.81 -2.70
C GLY A 237 -4.76 -19.20 -1.30
N SER A 238 -5.63 -18.23 -1.00
CA SER A 238 -5.83 -17.75 0.38
C SER A 238 -6.53 -18.82 1.24
N ASN A 239 -6.36 -18.75 2.58
CA ASN A 239 -7.04 -19.72 3.45
C ASN A 239 -8.56 -19.59 3.35
N ILE A 240 -9.09 -18.37 3.23
CA ILE A 240 -10.52 -18.14 3.09
C ILE A 240 -11.08 -18.67 1.74
N SER A 241 -10.27 -18.71 0.66
CA SER A 241 -10.69 -19.34 -0.59
C SER A 241 -10.80 -20.85 -0.46
N LYS A 242 -9.89 -21.49 0.28
CA LYS A 242 -9.94 -22.93 0.55
C LYS A 242 -11.15 -23.32 1.42
N GLU A 243 -11.54 -22.46 2.37
CA GLU A 243 -12.77 -22.66 3.15
C GLU A 243 -14.01 -22.53 2.25
N ARG A 244 -14.07 -21.54 1.38
CA ARG A 244 -15.16 -21.35 0.41
C ARG A 244 -15.26 -22.50 -0.60
N GLU A 245 -14.15 -23.12 -0.98
CA GLU A 245 -14.17 -24.30 -1.86
C GLU A 245 -14.86 -25.50 -1.21
N LYS A 246 -14.70 -25.66 0.12
CA LYS A 246 -15.35 -26.71 0.91
C LYS A 246 -16.84 -26.42 1.14
N ASP A 247 -17.18 -25.17 1.39
CA ASP A 247 -18.55 -24.72 1.64
C ASP A 247 -18.80 -23.36 0.96
N LYS A 248 -19.47 -23.41 -0.19
CA LYS A 248 -19.79 -22.22 -0.99
C LYS A 248 -20.73 -21.24 -0.28
N SER A 249 -21.44 -21.69 0.77
CA SER A 249 -22.35 -20.85 1.57
C SER A 249 -21.61 -19.91 2.51
N VAL A 250 -20.35 -20.20 2.85
CA VAL A 250 -19.54 -19.41 3.78
C VAL A 250 -19.34 -17.97 3.29
N TYR A 251 -19.26 -17.79 1.97
CA TYR A 251 -19.12 -16.46 1.40
C TYR A 251 -19.78 -16.38 0.02
N ILE A 252 -20.89 -15.69 -0.06
CA ILE A 252 -21.56 -15.34 -1.32
C ILE A 252 -21.42 -13.83 -1.51
N TYR A 253 -20.71 -13.44 -2.56
CA TYR A 253 -20.58 -12.02 -2.91
C TYR A 253 -21.92 -11.46 -3.40
N ASN A 254 -22.31 -10.32 -2.85
CA ASN A 254 -23.50 -9.58 -3.26
C ASN A 254 -23.14 -8.09 -3.42
N LEU A 255 -23.29 -7.56 -4.62
CA LEU A 255 -22.91 -6.19 -4.95
C LEU A 255 -23.73 -5.15 -4.17
N ALA A 256 -25.05 -5.36 -4.04
CA ALA A 256 -25.91 -4.42 -3.30
C ALA A 256 -25.54 -4.36 -1.81
N ARG A 257 -25.16 -5.52 -1.24
CA ARG A 257 -24.66 -5.57 0.13
C ARG A 257 -23.30 -4.88 0.27
N ASP A 258 -22.38 -5.10 -0.66
CA ASP A 258 -21.06 -4.46 -0.70
C ASP A 258 -21.22 -2.94 -0.69
N GLU A 259 -22.05 -2.42 -1.58
CA GLU A 259 -22.38 -1.00 -1.68
C GLU A 259 -23.02 -0.47 -0.37
N LYS A 260 -23.96 -1.20 0.20
CA LYS A 260 -24.61 -0.81 1.46
C LYS A 260 -23.57 -0.66 2.58
N LEU A 261 -22.70 -1.66 2.78
CA LEU A 261 -21.72 -1.66 3.84
C LEU A 261 -20.65 -0.56 3.63
N HIS A 262 -20.21 -0.36 2.37
CA HIS A 262 -19.34 0.76 2.01
C HIS A 262 -19.96 2.10 2.41
N ASN A 263 -21.20 2.34 2.01
CA ASN A 263 -21.90 3.60 2.29
C ASN A 263 -22.13 3.81 3.78
N LEU A 264 -22.43 2.76 4.55
CA LEU A 264 -22.57 2.85 6.01
C LEU A 264 -21.27 3.31 6.67
N PHE A 265 -20.14 2.68 6.33
CA PHE A 265 -18.85 3.08 6.87
C PHE A 265 -18.48 4.51 6.45
N TYR A 266 -18.54 4.78 5.15
CA TYR A 266 -18.19 6.07 4.59
C TYR A 266 -19.01 7.21 5.20
N ASN A 267 -20.36 7.11 5.15
CA ASN A 267 -21.24 8.17 5.64
C ASN A 267 -21.03 8.41 7.15
N ARG A 268 -20.85 7.34 7.93
CA ARG A 268 -20.57 7.46 9.35
C ARG A 268 -19.29 8.21 9.63
N CYS A 269 -18.24 7.96 8.87
CA CYS A 269 -16.98 8.70 9.00
C CYS A 269 -17.12 10.17 8.55
N ILE A 270 -17.87 10.45 7.47
CA ILE A 270 -18.15 11.81 7.01
C ILE A 270 -18.91 12.61 8.07
N GLU A 271 -19.96 12.02 8.69
CA GLU A 271 -20.71 12.62 9.81
C GLU A 271 -19.80 13.00 10.98
N LYS A 272 -18.69 12.27 11.15
CA LYS A 272 -17.69 12.52 12.19
C LYS A 272 -16.54 13.44 11.76
N GLY A 273 -16.63 14.07 10.59
CA GLY A 273 -15.68 15.07 10.11
C GLY A 273 -14.54 14.55 9.24
N TYR A 274 -14.55 13.27 8.88
CA TYR A 274 -13.64 12.75 7.85
C TYR A 274 -14.13 13.17 6.46
N LYS A 275 -13.26 13.03 5.48
CA LYS A 275 -13.57 13.29 4.07
C LYS A 275 -12.91 12.24 3.19
N LEU A 276 -13.44 12.08 1.98
CA LEU A 276 -12.86 11.18 1.00
C LEU A 276 -11.48 11.71 0.59
N LEU A 277 -10.51 10.83 0.50
CA LEU A 277 -9.18 11.11 -0.02
C LEU A 277 -9.01 10.46 -1.40
N GLU A 278 -9.50 9.26 -1.53
CA GLU A 278 -9.49 8.45 -2.75
C GLU A 278 -10.56 7.35 -2.55
N LEU A 279 -10.98 6.63 -3.60
CA LEU A 279 -12.13 5.70 -3.60
C LEU A 279 -12.17 4.73 -2.41
N THR A 280 -11.03 4.35 -1.88
CA THR A 280 -10.92 3.40 -0.77
C THR A 280 -10.29 4.02 0.48
N LYS A 281 -10.13 5.34 0.53
CA LYS A 281 -9.44 6.02 1.63
C LYS A 281 -10.16 7.27 2.10
N ILE A 282 -10.18 7.43 3.41
CA ILE A 282 -10.72 8.63 4.09
C ILE A 282 -9.65 9.25 4.98
N THR A 283 -9.78 10.54 5.25
CA THR A 283 -8.85 11.31 6.08
C THR A 283 -9.58 12.33 6.95
N ASN A 284 -9.04 12.62 8.13
CA ASN A 284 -9.46 13.75 8.96
C ASN A 284 -8.88 15.11 8.45
N GLY A 285 -8.12 15.09 7.35
CA GLY A 285 -7.50 16.24 6.72
C GLY A 285 -6.01 16.40 7.04
N ARG A 286 -5.46 15.65 7.99
CA ARG A 286 -4.02 15.68 8.31
C ARG A 286 -3.20 14.81 7.35
N ASP A 287 -3.74 13.67 6.93
CA ASP A 287 -3.08 12.72 6.03
C ASP A 287 -3.46 13.02 4.57
N ALA A 288 -2.46 13.36 3.76
CA ALA A 288 -2.59 13.57 2.32
C ALA A 288 -2.21 12.30 1.51
N TYR A 289 -1.62 11.33 2.16
CA TYR A 289 -1.16 10.05 1.62
C TYR A 289 -0.38 10.20 0.30
N LYS A 290 0.81 10.77 0.40
CA LYS A 290 1.66 11.07 -0.77
C LYS A 290 1.99 9.84 -1.62
N TYR A 291 2.21 8.67 -0.98
CA TYR A 291 2.51 7.44 -1.70
C TYR A 291 1.44 7.07 -2.74
N ILE A 292 0.15 7.10 -2.37
CA ILE A 292 -0.91 6.77 -3.33
C ILE A 292 -1.02 7.81 -4.44
N ARG A 293 -0.78 9.09 -4.12
CA ARG A 293 -0.76 10.15 -5.12
C ARG A 293 0.39 9.98 -6.11
N ASN A 294 1.56 9.60 -5.63
CA ASN A 294 2.72 9.30 -6.48
C ASN A 294 2.43 8.10 -7.39
N ASN A 295 1.87 7.03 -6.86
CA ASN A 295 1.49 5.86 -7.65
C ASN A 295 0.46 6.18 -8.72
N ASN A 296 -0.61 6.88 -8.37
CA ASN A 296 -1.66 7.25 -9.32
C ASN A 296 -1.20 8.28 -10.35
N GLY A 297 -0.18 9.09 -10.01
CA GLY A 297 0.46 10.03 -10.92
C GLY A 297 1.65 9.47 -11.68
N LEU A 298 1.89 8.16 -11.64
CA LEU A 298 3.02 7.46 -12.31
C LEU A 298 4.37 8.16 -12.11
N ARG A 299 4.63 8.68 -10.90
CA ARG A 299 5.92 9.26 -10.56
C ARG A 299 6.95 8.16 -10.35
N ASN A 300 8.23 8.46 -10.64
CA ASN A 300 9.32 7.52 -10.46
C ASN A 300 9.28 6.86 -9.09
N LEU A 301 9.32 5.53 -9.06
CA LEU A 301 9.28 4.71 -7.85
C LEU A 301 10.37 3.64 -7.93
N LEU A 302 11.43 3.79 -7.14
CA LEU A 302 12.53 2.84 -7.08
C LEU A 302 12.13 1.62 -6.24
N PRO A 303 12.11 0.39 -6.81
CA PRO A 303 11.77 -0.81 -6.06
C PRO A 303 12.98 -1.42 -5.36
N ILE A 304 12.93 -1.59 -4.05
CA ILE A 304 13.97 -2.25 -3.25
C ILE A 304 13.39 -3.43 -2.48
N GLY A 305 14.08 -4.55 -2.48
CA GLY A 305 13.65 -5.77 -1.79
C GLY A 305 12.94 -6.76 -2.71
N VAL A 306 12.87 -8.01 -2.24
CA VAL A 306 12.24 -9.13 -2.96
C VAL A 306 10.72 -8.97 -2.97
N GLY A 307 10.13 -8.96 -4.14
CA GLY A 307 8.70 -8.70 -4.35
C GLY A 307 8.37 -7.23 -4.60
N ALA A 308 9.37 -6.32 -4.55
CA ALA A 308 9.17 -4.92 -4.86
C ALA A 308 8.94 -4.71 -6.36
N GLY A 309 7.93 -3.91 -6.69
CA GLY A 309 7.68 -3.39 -8.04
C GLY A 309 7.77 -1.87 -8.07
N GLY A 310 8.20 -1.31 -9.17
CA GLY A 310 8.31 0.12 -9.39
C GLY A 310 8.71 0.45 -10.81
N HIS A 311 9.01 1.70 -11.09
CA HIS A 311 9.44 2.14 -12.43
C HIS A 311 10.29 3.40 -12.33
N ILE A 312 11.22 3.53 -13.25
CA ILE A 312 11.96 4.76 -13.50
C ILE A 312 11.62 5.19 -14.93
N GLN A 313 10.99 6.35 -15.06
CA GLN A 313 10.41 6.83 -16.31
C GLN A 313 9.46 5.76 -16.91
N ASP A 314 9.71 5.31 -18.12
CA ASP A 314 8.90 4.33 -18.85
C ASP A 314 9.34 2.86 -18.63
N ILE A 315 10.41 2.62 -17.85
CA ILE A 315 10.89 1.25 -17.58
C ILE A 315 10.47 0.79 -16.18
N GLY A 316 9.58 -0.21 -16.17
CA GLY A 316 9.16 -0.93 -14.98
C GLY A 316 10.17 -2.00 -14.57
N ALA A 317 10.33 -2.20 -13.27
CA ALA A 317 11.13 -3.26 -12.68
C ALA A 317 10.33 -3.98 -11.58
N TYR A 318 10.45 -5.31 -11.53
CA TYR A 318 9.89 -6.15 -10.47
C TYR A 318 10.93 -7.14 -9.97
N ASN A 319 11.26 -7.08 -8.69
CA ASN A 319 12.29 -7.92 -8.06
C ASN A 319 11.70 -9.26 -7.64
N MET A 320 11.88 -10.31 -8.43
CA MET A 320 11.34 -11.63 -8.19
C MET A 320 12.03 -12.34 -7.04
N ASN A 321 13.35 -12.19 -6.94
CA ASN A 321 14.20 -12.64 -5.84
C ASN A 321 15.46 -11.77 -5.75
N GLN A 322 16.41 -12.10 -4.88
CA GLN A 322 17.63 -11.30 -4.70
C GLN A 322 18.54 -11.23 -5.95
N GLN A 323 18.34 -12.13 -6.91
CA GLN A 323 19.23 -12.26 -8.07
C GLN A 323 18.54 -11.92 -9.40
N MET A 324 17.20 -12.05 -9.44
CA MET A 324 16.41 -11.96 -10.66
C MET A 324 15.33 -10.89 -10.56
N SER A 325 15.30 -10.02 -11.54
CA SER A 325 14.24 -9.02 -11.73
C SER A 325 13.68 -9.11 -13.16
N PHE A 326 12.40 -8.78 -13.31
CA PHE A 326 11.78 -8.58 -14.61
C PHE A 326 11.73 -7.11 -14.94
N TYR A 327 11.93 -6.81 -16.23
CA TYR A 327 11.86 -5.44 -16.74
C TYR A 327 10.86 -5.37 -17.90
N SER A 328 10.13 -4.26 -17.96
CA SER A 328 9.19 -3.99 -19.04
C SER A 328 9.22 -2.50 -19.38
N LYS A 329 8.96 -2.17 -20.64
CA LYS A 329 8.82 -0.78 -21.07
C LYS A 329 7.35 -0.48 -21.31
N THR A 330 6.85 0.57 -20.66
CA THR A 330 5.47 1.04 -20.83
C THR A 330 5.33 1.74 -22.18
N THR A 331 4.29 1.39 -22.94
CA THR A 331 3.95 2.10 -24.18
C THR A 331 3.22 3.42 -23.83
N GLU A 332 3.17 4.35 -24.78
CA GLU A 332 2.41 5.61 -24.62
C GLU A 332 0.94 5.35 -24.27
N ILE A 333 0.30 4.39 -24.96
CA ILE A 333 -1.09 3.99 -24.65
C ILE A 333 -1.18 3.45 -23.22
N GLY A 334 -0.24 2.61 -22.81
CA GLY A 334 -0.18 2.07 -21.44
C GLY A 334 -0.03 3.16 -20.39
N HIS A 335 0.84 4.13 -20.66
CA HIS A 335 1.03 5.29 -19.80
C HIS A 335 -0.26 6.10 -19.67
N ASN A 336 -0.87 6.47 -20.78
CA ASN A 336 -2.09 7.28 -20.82
C ASN A 336 -3.25 6.60 -20.09
N LEU A 337 -3.49 5.31 -20.32
CA LEU A 337 -4.53 4.55 -19.61
C LEU A 337 -4.28 4.47 -18.11
N SER A 338 -3.03 4.29 -17.70
CA SER A 338 -2.67 4.27 -16.28
C SER A 338 -2.85 5.62 -15.62
N MET A 339 -2.51 6.72 -16.30
CA MET A 339 -2.76 8.09 -15.82
C MET A 339 -4.24 8.38 -15.65
N ILE A 340 -5.07 8.05 -16.64
CA ILE A 340 -6.53 8.22 -16.56
C ILE A 340 -7.09 7.42 -15.38
N SER A 341 -6.72 6.14 -15.28
CA SER A 341 -7.14 5.27 -14.18
C SER A 341 -6.73 5.80 -12.81
N GLY A 342 -5.51 6.34 -12.69
CA GLY A 342 -5.01 6.95 -11.47
C GLY A 342 -5.77 8.21 -11.08
N LEU A 343 -5.99 9.11 -12.02
CA LEU A 343 -6.73 10.37 -11.79
C LEU A 343 -8.18 10.10 -11.34
N MET A 344 -8.83 9.08 -11.89
CA MET A 344 -10.20 8.71 -11.55
C MET A 344 -10.35 8.08 -10.14
N GLN A 345 -9.28 7.80 -9.41
CA GLN A 345 -9.34 7.28 -8.04
C GLN A 345 -9.68 8.35 -7.01
N PHE A 346 -9.41 9.63 -7.29
CA PHE A 346 -9.59 10.72 -6.34
C PHE A 346 -11.05 11.20 -6.26
N ASP A 347 -11.39 11.87 -5.16
CA ASP A 347 -12.71 12.46 -4.91
C ASP A 347 -13.08 13.57 -5.92
N LYS A 348 -12.06 14.20 -6.47
CA LYS A 348 -12.17 15.23 -7.51
C LYS A 348 -11.07 15.02 -8.54
N PHE A 349 -11.44 15.02 -9.77
CA PHE A 349 -10.51 15.00 -10.90
C PHE A 349 -10.87 16.08 -11.93
N ASP A 350 -9.82 16.65 -12.52
CA ASP A 350 -9.97 17.68 -13.54
C ASP A 350 -10.12 17.01 -14.91
N LEU A 351 -11.22 17.29 -15.60
CA LEU A 351 -11.44 16.78 -16.96
C LEU A 351 -10.41 17.31 -17.96
N ASP A 352 -9.90 18.52 -17.77
CA ASP A 352 -8.85 19.07 -18.62
C ASP A 352 -7.50 18.36 -18.38
N GLU A 353 -7.26 17.86 -17.17
CA GLU A 353 -6.11 16.99 -16.90
C GLU A 353 -6.27 15.65 -17.59
N ILE A 354 -7.44 15.02 -17.54
CA ILE A 354 -7.72 13.76 -18.23
C ILE A 354 -7.57 13.88 -19.74
N LYS A 355 -8.02 15.01 -20.33
CA LYS A 355 -7.89 15.28 -21.78
C LYS A 355 -6.46 15.17 -22.29
N LYS A 356 -5.46 15.49 -21.48
CA LYS A 356 -4.04 15.39 -21.87
C LYS A 356 -3.62 13.97 -22.24
N TYR A 357 -4.33 12.97 -21.71
CA TYR A 357 -4.06 11.54 -21.90
C TYR A 357 -5.06 10.85 -22.84
N CYS A 358 -6.01 11.59 -23.39
CA CYS A 358 -7.02 11.09 -24.31
C CYS A 358 -6.79 11.62 -25.72
N ASN A 359 -7.07 10.77 -26.71
CA ASN A 359 -7.36 11.28 -28.06
C ASN A 359 -8.83 11.73 -28.13
N GLU A 360 -9.23 12.42 -29.22
CA GLU A 360 -10.59 12.95 -29.37
C GLU A 360 -11.70 11.89 -29.28
N GLU A 361 -11.43 10.66 -29.75
CA GLU A 361 -12.40 9.55 -29.68
C GLU A 361 -12.52 8.98 -28.27
N SER A 362 -11.41 8.79 -27.58
CA SER A 362 -11.38 8.26 -26.22
C SER A 362 -12.04 9.23 -25.23
N TYR A 363 -11.88 10.54 -25.43
CA TYR A 363 -12.47 11.55 -24.57
C TYR A 363 -14.01 11.61 -24.66
N LYS A 364 -14.60 11.25 -25.83
CA LYS A 364 -16.06 11.18 -25.97
C LYS A 364 -16.71 10.02 -25.23
N ILE A 365 -15.90 9.05 -24.75
CA ILE A 365 -16.36 7.87 -24.04
C ILE A 365 -16.32 8.06 -22.51
N ILE A 366 -15.47 8.96 -22.01
CA ILE A 366 -15.34 9.32 -20.60
C ILE A 366 -16.36 10.42 -20.25
#